data_170771d41c7d2c5cf6c55a75c3519bd4
#
_entry.id   170771d41c7d2c5cf6c55a75c3519bd4
#
_cell.length_a   1.000
_cell.length_b   1.000
_cell.length_c   1.000
_cell.angle_alpha   90.00
_cell.angle_beta   90.00
_cell.angle_gamma   90.00
#
_symmetry.space_group_name_H-M   'P 1'
#
loop_
_entity.id
_entity.type
_entity.pdbx_description
1 polymer ?
#
loop_
_entity_poly.entity_id
_entity_poly.type
_entity_poly.pdbx_seq_one_letter_code
_entity_poly.pdbx_strand_id
1 'polypeptide(L)'
;MPPIASPPTDPDLFRSQFPVLDRVLYLNAGTEGPVPRAAAEAANARIEVELSSGRCGRPYFEELMSLATQLRARYAATLCSDFASVALTGSTTDGVNTVLAGLDLRPGEEIVTTDEEHPGLLAPLARARVRHGITVRVVPWDELAGAVSSSTRLIACSHVSWVSGRVMDVPALVASGAPVLLDGAQALGAIPVNVNALGCAFYAASGQKWLCGPEGSGCLFVDPDHVEDLLIPWPNYGSLSRGSDPLDLAPADGSARFDHGFPPGVRSAWALAALEVLQAPGWEWVHGRSADLAQALAAGLDARGLEVAPRGRSTLVSWRVADPDAEVQRLADAGIIVRSIPGRGLVRASVGAWSSAQDIETVARLAAHVM
;
A
#
# COMPACT_ATOMS: atom_id res chain seq x y z
N MET A 1 2.04 3.92 32.47
CA MET A 1 1.76 5.36 32.39
C MET A 1 0.72 5.53 31.28
N PRO A 2 -0.33 6.34 31.45
CA PRO A 2 -1.20 6.66 30.33
C PRO A 2 -0.38 7.41 29.25
N PRO A 3 -0.64 7.19 27.95
CA PRO A 3 0.06 7.92 26.91
C PRO A 3 -0.18 9.42 27.08
N ILE A 4 0.91 10.18 27.10
CA ILE A 4 0.84 11.65 27.06
C ILE A 4 0.22 11.98 25.71
N ALA A 5 -0.97 12.60 25.71
CA ALA A 5 -1.61 13.07 24.50
C ALA A 5 -0.63 14.01 23.77
N SER A 6 -0.25 13.65 22.56
CA SER A 6 0.56 14.52 21.72
C SER A 6 -0.19 15.83 21.54
N PRO A 7 0.49 17.01 21.55
CA PRO A 7 -0.17 18.29 21.30
C PRO A 7 -0.87 18.24 19.93
N PRO A 8 -2.00 18.95 19.77
CA PRO A 8 -2.70 18.98 18.50
C PRO A 8 -1.74 19.41 17.38
N THR A 9 -1.59 18.57 16.36
CA THR A 9 -0.72 18.85 15.23
C THR A 9 -1.30 19.99 14.42
N ASP A 10 -0.48 21.00 14.13
CA ASP A 10 -0.84 22.09 13.24
C ASP A 10 -0.92 21.55 11.79
N PRO A 11 -2.12 21.55 11.16
CA PRO A 11 -2.29 21.05 9.80
C PRO A 11 -1.48 21.80 8.76
N ASP A 12 -1.24 23.11 8.94
CA ASP A 12 -0.50 23.91 7.98
C ASP A 12 1.00 23.62 8.08
N LEU A 13 1.51 23.38 9.28
CA LEU A 13 2.89 22.93 9.49
C LEU A 13 3.10 21.53 8.85
N PHE A 14 2.15 20.61 8.99
CA PHE A 14 2.24 19.31 8.34
C PHE A 14 2.19 19.43 6.81
N ARG A 15 1.25 20.22 6.26
CA ARG A 15 1.12 20.50 4.83
C ARG A 15 2.41 21.10 4.24
N SER A 16 3.09 21.99 4.95
CA SER A 16 4.32 22.65 4.49
C SER A 16 5.49 21.69 4.24
N GLN A 17 5.41 20.46 4.75
CA GLN A 17 6.39 19.41 4.44
C GLN A 17 6.33 18.94 2.97
N PHE A 18 5.26 19.26 2.23
CA PHE A 18 4.99 18.78 0.87
C PHE A 18 4.96 19.95 -0.14
N PRO A 19 6.10 20.37 -0.71
CA PRO A 19 6.20 21.58 -1.54
C PRO A 19 5.30 21.59 -2.79
N VAL A 20 4.91 20.44 -3.30
CA VAL A 20 4.01 20.36 -4.48
C VAL A 20 2.65 20.98 -4.21
N LEU A 21 2.21 21.02 -2.93
CA LEU A 21 0.92 21.55 -2.51
C LEU A 21 0.82 23.08 -2.60
N ASP A 22 1.94 23.77 -2.77
CA ASP A 22 1.97 25.21 -3.07
C ASP A 22 1.61 25.52 -4.53
N ARG A 23 1.57 24.48 -5.39
CA ARG A 23 1.37 24.61 -6.83
C ARG A 23 0.08 23.98 -7.34
N VAL A 24 -0.33 22.86 -6.74
CA VAL A 24 -1.50 22.08 -7.17
C VAL A 24 -2.28 21.52 -5.98
N LEU A 25 -3.57 21.28 -6.17
CA LEU A 25 -4.40 20.49 -5.28
C LEU A 25 -4.12 18.99 -5.56
N TYR A 26 -3.26 18.38 -4.74
CA TYR A 26 -2.77 17.01 -4.98
C TYR A 26 -3.65 15.98 -4.31
N LEU A 27 -4.54 15.36 -5.08
CA LEU A 27 -5.50 14.35 -4.63
C LEU A 27 -5.30 13.01 -5.36
N ASN A 28 -4.05 12.58 -5.51
CA ASN A 28 -3.70 11.37 -6.26
C ASN A 28 -2.73 10.42 -5.53
N ALA A 29 -2.67 10.47 -4.20
CA ALA A 29 -1.81 9.59 -3.40
C ALA A 29 -2.10 8.10 -3.59
N GLY A 30 -3.32 7.73 -3.98
CA GLY A 30 -3.66 6.36 -4.35
C GLY A 30 -2.98 5.87 -5.65
N THR A 31 -2.29 6.74 -6.39
CA THR A 31 -1.35 6.41 -7.47
C THR A 31 0.07 6.55 -6.96
N GLU A 32 0.48 7.77 -6.61
CA GLU A 32 1.76 8.12 -6.01
C GLU A 32 1.54 9.19 -4.94
N GLY A 33 2.19 9.09 -3.77
CA GLY A 33 2.13 10.10 -2.71
C GLY A 33 2.96 11.35 -3.05
N PRO A 34 2.61 12.51 -2.49
CA PRO A 34 3.43 13.70 -2.66
C PRO A 34 4.77 13.52 -1.92
N VAL A 35 5.85 14.01 -2.52
CA VAL A 35 7.21 13.85 -1.96
C VAL A 35 7.42 14.85 -0.82
N PRO A 36 7.70 14.38 0.42
CA PRO A 36 8.08 15.28 1.51
C PRO A 36 9.48 15.86 1.26
N ARG A 37 9.71 17.12 1.68
CA ARG A 37 11.02 17.78 1.58
C ARG A 37 12.14 16.95 2.20
N ALA A 38 11.94 16.49 3.44
CA ALA A 38 12.92 15.68 4.15
C ALA A 38 13.30 14.39 3.42
N ALA A 39 12.37 13.78 2.70
CA ALA A 39 12.64 12.58 1.91
C ALA A 39 13.57 12.86 0.72
N ALA A 40 13.35 13.98 0.01
CA ALA A 40 14.23 14.41 -1.07
C ALA A 40 15.63 14.76 -0.55
N GLU A 41 15.73 15.44 0.60
CA GLU A 41 16.97 15.76 1.27
C GLU A 41 17.76 14.52 1.68
N ALA A 42 17.10 13.53 2.29
CA ALA A 42 17.71 12.26 2.69
C ALA A 42 18.24 11.45 1.49
N ALA A 43 17.49 11.42 0.39
CA ALA A 43 17.91 10.76 -0.85
C ALA A 43 19.17 11.44 -1.44
N ASN A 44 19.18 12.78 -1.51
CA ASN A 44 20.31 13.55 -2.01
C ASN A 44 21.56 13.40 -1.11
N ALA A 45 21.37 13.47 0.22
CA ALA A 45 22.48 13.25 1.17
C ALA A 45 23.12 11.87 0.99
N ARG A 46 22.31 10.85 0.73
CA ARG A 46 22.83 9.49 0.45
C ARG A 46 23.61 9.44 -0.87
N ILE A 47 23.13 10.12 -1.92
CA ILE A 47 23.85 10.22 -3.20
C ILE A 47 25.21 10.90 -3.00
N GLU A 48 25.27 12.00 -2.23
CA GLU A 48 26.52 12.72 -1.94
C GLU A 48 27.54 11.86 -1.18
N VAL A 49 27.08 11.01 -0.25
CA VAL A 49 27.96 10.03 0.41
C VAL A 49 28.54 9.04 -0.60
N GLU A 50 27.72 8.52 -1.52
CA GLU A 50 28.17 7.60 -2.55
C GLU A 50 29.12 8.25 -3.57
N LEU A 51 28.89 9.52 -3.90
CA LEU A 51 29.77 10.30 -4.76
C LEU A 51 31.15 10.57 -4.12
N SER A 52 31.16 10.92 -2.84
CA SER A 52 32.39 11.31 -2.14
C SER A 52 33.22 10.13 -1.61
N SER A 53 32.54 9.07 -1.13
CA SER A 53 33.17 7.94 -0.45
C SER A 53 33.15 6.64 -1.26
N GLY A 54 32.39 6.61 -2.37
CA GLY A 54 32.24 5.44 -3.21
C GLY A 54 31.28 4.38 -2.61
N ARG A 55 31.05 3.30 -3.37
CA ARG A 55 30.18 2.19 -3.01
C ARG A 55 31.00 0.95 -2.64
N CYS A 56 31.89 1.07 -1.68
CA CYS A 56 32.82 0.01 -1.36
C CYS A 56 33.16 -0.07 0.12
N GLY A 57 33.72 -1.21 0.49
CA GLY A 57 34.22 -1.45 1.82
C GLY A 57 33.12 -1.77 2.85
N ARG A 58 33.56 -2.24 4.00
CA ARG A 58 32.68 -2.69 5.07
C ARG A 58 31.69 -1.62 5.57
N PRO A 59 32.10 -0.34 5.77
CA PRO A 59 31.18 0.70 6.26
C PRO A 59 30.00 0.95 5.32
N TYR A 60 30.21 0.89 4.01
CA TYR A 60 29.14 1.05 3.02
C TYR A 60 28.07 -0.02 3.14
N PHE A 61 28.48 -1.30 3.26
CA PHE A 61 27.54 -2.40 3.37
C PHE A 61 26.84 -2.43 4.73
N GLU A 62 27.54 -2.11 5.82
CA GLU A 62 26.97 -1.99 7.15
C GLU A 62 25.87 -0.92 7.20
N GLU A 63 26.09 0.21 6.54
CA GLU A 63 25.08 1.26 6.44
C GLU A 63 23.86 0.83 5.62
N LEU A 64 24.04 0.14 4.48
CA LEU A 64 22.92 -0.39 3.70
C LEU A 64 22.08 -1.37 4.52
N MET A 65 22.71 -2.27 5.26
CA MET A 65 22.01 -3.22 6.12
C MET A 65 21.31 -2.52 7.28
N SER A 66 21.91 -1.45 7.83
CA SER A 66 21.27 -0.61 8.85
C SER A 66 20.01 0.07 8.33
N LEU A 67 20.06 0.66 7.13
CA LEU A 67 18.90 1.29 6.49
C LEU A 67 17.78 0.27 6.24
N ALA A 68 18.11 -0.92 5.75
CA ALA A 68 17.14 -1.99 5.55
C ALA A 68 16.49 -2.43 6.86
N THR A 69 17.29 -2.61 7.92
CA THR A 69 16.81 -2.98 9.24
C THR A 69 15.86 -1.92 9.80
N GLN A 70 16.22 -0.64 9.70
CA GLN A 70 15.36 0.46 10.13
C GLN A 70 14.06 0.52 9.34
N LEU A 71 14.13 0.37 8.00
CA LEU A 71 12.94 0.40 7.15
C LEU A 71 11.98 -0.76 7.47
N ARG A 72 12.51 -1.98 7.67
CA ARG A 72 11.71 -3.14 8.10
C ARG A 72 11.04 -2.88 9.45
N ALA A 73 11.77 -2.31 10.42
CA ALA A 73 11.22 -1.96 11.72
C ALA A 73 10.08 -0.92 11.60
N ARG A 74 10.22 0.07 10.71
CA ARG A 74 9.16 1.07 10.45
C ARG A 74 7.93 0.46 9.80
N TYR A 75 8.10 -0.42 8.81
CA TYR A 75 6.97 -1.14 8.22
C TYR A 75 6.29 -2.06 9.24
N ALA A 76 7.05 -2.82 10.03
CA ALA A 76 6.50 -3.66 11.09
C ALA A 76 5.67 -2.85 12.09
N ALA A 77 6.19 -1.72 12.56
CA ALA A 77 5.45 -0.82 13.45
C ALA A 77 4.17 -0.26 12.81
N THR A 78 4.21 0.10 11.51
CA THR A 78 3.04 0.62 10.77
C THR A 78 1.97 -0.46 10.56
N LEU A 79 2.38 -1.72 10.45
CA LEU A 79 1.50 -2.90 10.32
C LEU A 79 1.01 -3.43 11.68
N CYS A 80 1.53 -2.92 12.80
CA CYS A 80 1.36 -3.46 14.15
C CYS A 80 1.79 -4.95 14.21
N SER A 81 2.93 -5.30 13.59
CA SER A 81 3.47 -6.66 13.53
C SER A 81 4.86 -6.76 14.15
N ASP A 82 5.34 -7.98 14.32
CA ASP A 82 6.72 -8.25 14.69
C ASP A 82 7.68 -7.98 13.52
N PHE A 83 8.89 -7.55 13.85
CA PHE A 83 9.98 -7.30 12.89
C PHE A 83 10.28 -8.51 12.01
N ALA A 84 10.28 -9.72 12.58
CA ALA A 84 10.59 -10.97 11.88
C ALA A 84 9.52 -11.39 10.87
N SER A 85 8.31 -10.83 10.97
CA SER A 85 7.16 -11.13 10.10
C SER A 85 7.10 -10.28 8.82
N VAL A 86 8.06 -9.36 8.61
CA VAL A 86 8.03 -8.42 7.49
C VAL A 86 9.20 -8.66 6.54
N ALA A 87 8.90 -8.83 5.25
CA ALA A 87 9.86 -8.78 4.15
C ALA A 87 9.85 -7.41 3.46
N LEU A 88 11.01 -6.97 2.94
CA LEU A 88 11.13 -5.78 2.11
C LEU A 88 10.93 -6.15 0.64
N THR A 89 9.94 -5.55 -0.02
CA THR A 89 9.60 -5.77 -1.43
C THR A 89 9.70 -4.47 -2.23
N GLY A 90 9.62 -4.58 -3.55
CA GLY A 90 9.61 -3.41 -4.42
C GLY A 90 8.21 -2.80 -4.62
N SER A 91 7.15 -3.53 -4.30
CA SER A 91 5.76 -3.08 -4.47
C SER A 91 4.77 -4.04 -3.83
N THR A 92 3.49 -3.66 -3.75
CA THR A 92 2.39 -4.59 -3.43
C THR A 92 2.37 -5.79 -4.38
N THR A 93 2.50 -5.55 -5.68
CA THR A 93 2.48 -6.62 -6.69
C THR A 93 3.62 -7.61 -6.50
N ASP A 94 4.79 -7.15 -6.07
CA ASP A 94 5.91 -8.06 -5.74
C ASP A 94 5.58 -8.95 -4.55
N GLY A 95 4.97 -8.39 -3.49
CA GLY A 95 4.51 -9.18 -2.35
C GLY A 95 3.44 -10.21 -2.75
N VAL A 96 2.47 -9.81 -3.57
CA VAL A 96 1.46 -10.72 -4.13
C VAL A 96 2.10 -11.84 -4.95
N ASN A 97 3.04 -11.51 -5.83
CA ASN A 97 3.76 -12.51 -6.61
C ASN A 97 4.59 -13.46 -5.73
N THR A 98 5.20 -12.93 -4.66
CA THR A 98 5.96 -13.76 -3.70
C THR A 98 5.06 -14.81 -3.07
N VAL A 99 3.87 -14.43 -2.61
CA VAL A 99 2.91 -15.38 -2.03
C VAL A 99 2.42 -16.39 -3.07
N LEU A 100 1.92 -15.93 -4.22
CA LEU A 100 1.34 -16.81 -5.24
C LEU A 100 2.37 -17.75 -5.90
N ALA A 101 3.63 -17.32 -6.01
CA ALA A 101 4.70 -18.17 -6.55
C ALA A 101 5.33 -19.07 -5.48
N GLY A 102 5.22 -18.72 -4.20
CA GLY A 102 5.71 -19.52 -3.08
C GLY A 102 4.75 -20.60 -2.62
N LEU A 103 3.44 -20.44 -2.83
CA LEU A 103 2.43 -21.44 -2.48
C LEU A 103 2.54 -22.67 -3.40
N ASP A 104 2.46 -23.88 -2.82
CA ASP A 104 2.32 -25.15 -3.55
C ASP A 104 0.87 -25.30 -4.00
N LEU A 105 0.50 -24.58 -5.07
CA LEU A 105 -0.84 -24.60 -5.66
C LEU A 105 -1.00 -25.79 -6.61
N ARG A 106 -2.15 -26.50 -6.53
CA ARG A 106 -2.41 -27.73 -7.29
C ARG A 106 -3.66 -27.66 -8.12
N PRO A 107 -3.75 -28.39 -9.25
CA PRO A 107 -4.96 -28.51 -10.02
C PRO A 107 -6.16 -28.97 -9.15
N GLY A 108 -7.31 -28.29 -9.30
CA GLY A 108 -8.50 -28.52 -8.50
C GLY A 108 -8.65 -27.58 -7.30
N GLU A 109 -7.60 -26.89 -6.88
CA GLU A 109 -7.69 -25.83 -5.88
C GLU A 109 -8.22 -24.53 -6.50
N GLU A 110 -8.74 -23.66 -5.63
CA GLU A 110 -9.37 -22.39 -6.01
C GLU A 110 -8.75 -21.23 -5.24
N ILE A 111 -8.60 -20.10 -5.92
CA ILE A 111 -8.42 -18.78 -5.28
C ILE A 111 -9.66 -17.94 -5.56
N VAL A 112 -10.25 -17.37 -4.50
CA VAL A 112 -11.42 -16.48 -4.62
C VAL A 112 -10.95 -15.03 -4.50
N THR A 113 -11.46 -14.15 -5.36
CA THR A 113 -11.15 -12.72 -5.41
C THR A 113 -12.37 -11.89 -5.80
N THR A 114 -12.27 -10.55 -5.77
CA THR A 114 -13.41 -9.67 -6.07
C THR A 114 -13.36 -9.06 -7.46
N ASP A 115 -14.48 -8.47 -7.90
CA ASP A 115 -14.61 -7.72 -9.13
C ASP A 115 -14.09 -6.27 -9.07
N GLU A 116 -13.62 -5.82 -7.89
CA GLU A 116 -13.02 -4.49 -7.69
C GLU A 116 -11.49 -4.55 -7.50
N GLU A 117 -10.81 -5.60 -8.00
CA GLU A 117 -9.37 -5.74 -7.83
C GLU A 117 -8.55 -4.95 -8.84
N HIS A 118 -7.38 -4.48 -8.37
CA HIS A 118 -6.40 -3.82 -9.21
C HIS A 118 -5.66 -4.83 -10.11
N PRO A 119 -5.27 -4.45 -11.36
CA PRO A 119 -4.44 -5.32 -12.21
C PRO A 119 -3.18 -5.86 -11.56
N GLY A 120 -2.61 -5.15 -10.55
CA GLY A 120 -1.47 -5.61 -9.75
C GLY A 120 -1.74 -6.87 -8.92
N LEU A 121 -3.00 -7.19 -8.63
CA LEU A 121 -3.43 -8.46 -8.04
C LEU A 121 -3.95 -9.43 -9.12
N LEU A 122 -4.75 -8.93 -10.06
CA LEU A 122 -5.39 -9.78 -11.09
C LEU A 122 -4.37 -10.43 -12.04
N ALA A 123 -3.31 -9.74 -12.44
CA ALA A 123 -2.30 -10.30 -13.35
C ALA A 123 -1.52 -11.46 -12.71
N PRO A 124 -1.02 -11.37 -11.46
CA PRO A 124 -0.47 -12.51 -10.73
C PRO A 124 -1.45 -13.69 -10.61
N LEU A 125 -2.73 -13.44 -10.28
CA LEU A 125 -3.77 -14.47 -10.19
C LEU A 125 -3.99 -15.16 -11.53
N ALA A 126 -4.09 -14.39 -12.62
CA ALA A 126 -4.25 -14.93 -13.97
C ALA A 126 -3.03 -15.82 -14.35
N ARG A 127 -1.82 -15.41 -13.95
CA ARG A 127 -0.62 -16.21 -14.17
C ARG A 127 -0.60 -17.49 -13.33
N ALA A 128 -0.97 -17.42 -12.06
CA ALA A 128 -1.08 -18.59 -11.18
C ALA A 128 -2.08 -19.62 -11.74
N ARG A 129 -3.23 -19.15 -12.23
CA ARG A 129 -4.22 -20.00 -12.90
C ARG A 129 -3.64 -20.82 -14.04
N VAL A 130 -2.87 -20.17 -14.92
CA VAL A 130 -2.26 -20.84 -16.08
C VAL A 130 -1.13 -21.77 -15.65
N ARG A 131 -0.31 -21.35 -14.67
CA ARG A 131 0.87 -22.11 -14.25
C ARG A 131 0.52 -23.36 -13.48
N HIS A 132 -0.47 -23.29 -12.59
CA HIS A 132 -0.79 -24.35 -11.63
C HIS A 132 -2.09 -25.10 -11.97
N GLY A 133 -2.85 -24.67 -12.99
CA GLY A 133 -4.13 -25.31 -13.34
C GLY A 133 -5.23 -25.13 -12.28
N ILE A 134 -5.11 -24.12 -11.44
CA ILE A 134 -6.11 -23.77 -10.42
C ILE A 134 -7.27 -22.98 -11.03
N THR A 135 -8.38 -22.88 -10.29
CA THR A 135 -9.47 -21.96 -10.59
C THR A 135 -9.24 -20.63 -9.88
N VAL A 136 -9.44 -19.52 -10.60
CA VAL A 136 -9.59 -18.19 -9.99
C VAL A 136 -11.01 -17.75 -10.18
N ARG A 137 -11.77 -17.68 -9.08
CA ARG A 137 -13.16 -17.27 -9.09
C ARG A 137 -13.30 -15.83 -8.65
N VAL A 138 -13.84 -15.00 -9.54
CA VAL A 138 -14.13 -13.59 -9.30
C VAL A 138 -15.59 -13.47 -8.89
N VAL A 139 -15.86 -12.83 -7.76
CA VAL A 139 -17.21 -12.62 -7.23
C VAL A 139 -17.45 -11.13 -6.94
N PRO A 140 -18.71 -10.68 -6.84
CA PRO A 140 -19.00 -9.34 -6.36
C PRO A 140 -18.36 -9.07 -4.99
N TRP A 141 -17.92 -7.83 -4.74
CA TRP A 141 -17.24 -7.43 -3.50
C TRP A 141 -17.96 -7.90 -2.24
N ASP A 142 -19.29 -7.74 -2.18
CA ASP A 142 -20.09 -8.05 -1.00
C ASP A 142 -20.34 -9.57 -0.82
N GLU A 143 -20.02 -10.40 -1.82
CA GLU A 143 -20.25 -11.84 -1.79
C GLU A 143 -19.00 -12.66 -1.40
N LEU A 144 -17.83 -11.99 -1.24
CA LEU A 144 -16.55 -12.67 -1.08
C LEU A 144 -16.52 -13.64 0.10
N ALA A 145 -17.01 -13.22 1.28
CA ALA A 145 -17.01 -14.07 2.47
C ALA A 145 -17.88 -15.33 2.31
N GLY A 146 -19.02 -15.21 1.62
CA GLY A 146 -19.94 -16.33 1.32
C GLY A 146 -19.47 -17.23 0.18
N ALA A 147 -18.41 -16.84 -0.55
CA ALA A 147 -17.94 -17.57 -1.72
C ALA A 147 -16.94 -18.69 -1.38
N VAL A 148 -16.49 -18.81 -0.14
CA VAL A 148 -15.47 -19.79 0.28
C VAL A 148 -16.06 -21.21 0.26
N SER A 149 -15.27 -22.17 -0.25
CA SER A 149 -15.63 -23.60 -0.31
C SER A 149 -14.47 -24.46 0.20
N SER A 150 -14.69 -25.77 0.28
CA SER A 150 -13.64 -26.74 0.68
C SER A 150 -12.47 -26.83 -0.30
N SER A 151 -12.61 -26.32 -1.52
CA SER A 151 -11.54 -26.22 -2.52
C SER A 151 -10.80 -24.89 -2.46
N THR A 152 -11.25 -23.91 -1.68
CA THR A 152 -10.62 -22.60 -1.56
C THR A 152 -9.30 -22.70 -0.81
N ARG A 153 -8.19 -22.53 -1.53
CA ARG A 153 -6.81 -22.56 -1.01
C ARG A 153 -6.37 -21.19 -0.49
N LEU A 154 -6.94 -20.12 -1.04
CA LEU A 154 -6.59 -18.74 -0.69
C LEU A 154 -7.75 -17.80 -1.03
N ILE A 155 -8.00 -16.83 -0.16
CA ILE A 155 -8.74 -15.62 -0.50
C ILE A 155 -7.72 -14.54 -0.80
N ALA A 156 -7.80 -13.90 -1.98
CA ALA A 156 -6.88 -12.81 -2.36
C ALA A 156 -7.69 -11.58 -2.76
N CYS A 157 -7.62 -10.50 -1.98
CA CYS A 157 -8.43 -9.31 -2.23
C CYS A 157 -7.78 -8.03 -1.72
N SER A 158 -8.27 -6.88 -2.20
CA SER A 158 -7.89 -5.56 -1.70
C SER A 158 -8.48 -5.32 -0.31
N HIS A 159 -7.67 -4.81 0.63
CA HIS A 159 -8.15 -4.33 1.92
C HIS A 159 -9.01 -3.07 1.76
N VAL A 160 -8.62 -2.17 0.85
CA VAL A 160 -9.43 -1.03 0.40
C VAL A 160 -9.55 -1.08 -1.11
N SER A 161 -10.78 -1.10 -1.62
CA SER A 161 -11.04 -1.09 -3.06
C SER A 161 -10.43 0.14 -3.72
N TRP A 162 -9.62 -0.07 -4.75
CA TRP A 162 -9.04 1.03 -5.53
C TRP A 162 -10.05 1.71 -6.46
N VAL A 163 -11.20 1.06 -6.68
CA VAL A 163 -12.31 1.56 -7.51
C VAL A 163 -13.21 2.49 -6.72
N SER A 164 -13.75 1.99 -5.61
CA SER A 164 -14.82 2.67 -4.86
C SER A 164 -14.36 3.30 -3.54
N GLY A 165 -13.29 2.76 -2.93
CA GLY A 165 -12.87 3.13 -1.57
C GLY A 165 -13.63 2.34 -0.48
N ARG A 166 -14.35 1.27 -0.82
CA ARG A 166 -14.88 0.32 0.17
C ARG A 166 -13.75 -0.29 0.98
N VAL A 167 -14.04 -0.59 2.24
CA VAL A 167 -13.11 -1.28 3.15
C VAL A 167 -13.63 -2.70 3.34
N MET A 168 -12.76 -3.69 3.18
CA MET A 168 -13.10 -5.10 3.31
C MET A 168 -13.33 -5.48 4.77
N ASP A 169 -14.38 -6.26 5.03
CA ASP A 169 -14.61 -6.90 6.33
C ASP A 169 -13.70 -8.14 6.45
N VAL A 170 -12.43 -7.89 6.81
CA VAL A 170 -11.40 -8.93 6.91
C VAL A 170 -11.71 -9.98 7.98
N PRO A 171 -12.23 -9.62 9.18
CA PRO A 171 -12.68 -10.61 10.16
C PRO A 171 -13.70 -11.63 9.60
N ALA A 172 -14.65 -11.20 8.77
CA ALA A 172 -15.61 -12.10 8.12
C ALA A 172 -14.94 -13.07 7.14
N LEU A 173 -13.86 -12.62 6.44
CA LEU A 173 -13.06 -13.50 5.56
C LEU A 173 -12.28 -14.53 6.36
N VAL A 174 -11.59 -14.11 7.42
CA VAL A 174 -10.79 -14.99 8.29
C VAL A 174 -11.68 -16.05 8.97
N ALA A 175 -12.89 -15.69 9.36
CA ALA A 175 -13.85 -16.62 9.96
C ALA A 175 -14.24 -17.77 9.01
N SER A 176 -14.02 -17.65 7.70
CA SER A 176 -14.25 -18.72 6.72
C SER A 176 -13.25 -19.88 6.84
N GLY A 177 -12.11 -19.67 7.51
CA GLY A 177 -11.05 -20.66 7.71
C GLY A 177 -10.03 -20.79 6.56
N ALA A 178 -10.24 -20.11 5.44
CA ALA A 178 -9.25 -20.06 4.36
C ALA A 178 -8.20 -18.96 4.64
N PRO A 179 -6.89 -19.18 4.31
CA PRO A 179 -5.88 -18.14 4.40
C PRO A 179 -6.26 -16.91 3.56
N VAL A 180 -5.95 -15.71 4.08
CA VAL A 180 -6.29 -14.43 3.43
C VAL A 180 -5.00 -13.70 3.04
N LEU A 181 -4.86 -13.37 1.76
CA LEU A 181 -3.87 -12.43 1.22
C LEU A 181 -4.56 -11.09 0.95
N LEU A 182 -4.10 -10.05 1.63
CA LEU A 182 -4.60 -8.69 1.44
C LEU A 182 -3.65 -7.85 0.57
N ASP A 183 -4.21 -7.26 -0.50
CA ASP A 183 -3.59 -6.13 -1.19
C ASP A 183 -3.84 -4.85 -0.36
N GLY A 184 -2.81 -4.39 0.32
CA GLY A 184 -2.84 -3.22 1.19
C GLY A 184 -2.45 -1.91 0.50
N ALA A 185 -2.34 -1.89 -0.84
CA ALA A 185 -1.85 -0.74 -1.61
C ALA A 185 -2.65 0.56 -1.37
N GLN A 186 -3.93 0.46 -1.05
CA GLN A 186 -4.80 1.61 -0.75
C GLN A 186 -5.14 1.73 0.74
N ALA A 187 -4.52 0.89 1.58
CA ALA A 187 -4.82 0.83 3.01
C ALA A 187 -3.63 1.27 3.88
N LEU A 188 -2.42 0.72 3.66
CA LEU A 188 -1.27 1.02 4.52
C LEU A 188 -0.86 2.50 4.40
N GLY A 189 -0.94 3.22 5.52
CA GLY A 189 -0.73 4.67 5.60
C GLY A 189 -1.99 5.51 5.33
N ALA A 190 -3.07 4.91 4.77
CA ALA A 190 -4.33 5.58 4.47
C ALA A 190 -5.40 5.37 5.55
N ILE A 191 -5.46 4.18 6.12
CA ILE A 191 -6.38 3.79 7.20
C ILE A 191 -5.59 3.06 8.30
N PRO A 192 -6.14 2.92 9.51
CA PRO A 192 -5.52 2.07 10.53
C PRO A 192 -5.39 0.62 10.05
N VAL A 193 -4.18 0.06 10.16
CA VAL A 193 -3.89 -1.33 9.84
C VAL A 193 -3.24 -1.99 11.05
N ASN A 194 -3.78 -3.12 11.48
CA ASN A 194 -3.20 -3.99 12.49
C ASN A 194 -3.35 -5.43 12.01
N VAL A 195 -2.30 -5.97 11.38
CA VAL A 195 -2.36 -7.29 10.75
C VAL A 195 -2.60 -8.41 11.75
N ASN A 196 -2.13 -8.27 12.99
CA ASN A 196 -2.40 -9.24 14.06
C ASN A 196 -3.90 -9.25 14.45
N ALA A 197 -4.53 -8.08 14.51
CA ALA A 197 -5.96 -8.00 14.79
C ALA A 197 -6.82 -8.41 13.59
N LEU A 198 -6.35 -8.19 12.37
CA LEU A 198 -7.01 -8.65 11.14
C LEU A 198 -6.96 -10.17 10.99
N GLY A 199 -5.92 -10.85 11.48
CA GLY A 199 -5.74 -12.29 11.38
C GLY A 199 -5.49 -12.78 9.95
N CYS A 200 -5.03 -11.93 9.05
CA CYS A 200 -4.70 -12.31 7.68
C CYS A 200 -3.37 -13.08 7.63
N ALA A 201 -3.28 -14.07 6.74
CA ALA A 201 -2.06 -14.85 6.54
C ALA A 201 -0.96 -14.03 5.85
N PHE A 202 -1.34 -13.13 4.93
CA PHE A 202 -0.41 -12.32 4.15
C PHE A 202 -0.96 -10.91 3.95
N TYR A 203 -0.05 -9.91 3.98
CA TYR A 203 -0.40 -8.51 3.71
C TYR A 203 0.69 -7.84 2.87
N ALA A 204 0.39 -7.51 1.61
CA ALA A 204 1.32 -6.85 0.71
C ALA A 204 1.00 -5.36 0.56
N ALA A 205 2.01 -4.48 0.62
CA ALA A 205 1.79 -3.05 0.50
C ALA A 205 2.92 -2.33 -0.24
N SER A 206 2.62 -1.15 -0.77
CA SER A 206 3.54 -0.27 -1.51
C SER A 206 3.95 0.93 -0.68
N GLY A 207 5.22 1.33 -0.78
CA GLY A 207 5.77 2.50 -0.09
C GLY A 207 5.48 3.82 -0.80
N GLN A 208 5.39 3.86 -2.13
CA GLN A 208 5.27 5.09 -2.91
C GLN A 208 3.89 5.75 -2.86
N LYS A 209 2.87 5.10 -2.36
CA LYS A 209 1.51 5.65 -2.28
C LYS A 209 1.32 6.49 -1.01
N TRP A 210 0.57 5.97 -0.07
CA TRP A 210 0.20 6.66 1.17
C TRP A 210 1.34 6.84 2.15
N LEU A 211 2.44 6.09 1.97
CA LEU A 211 3.67 6.27 2.76
C LEU A 211 4.65 7.27 2.14
N CYS A 212 4.33 7.89 1.00
CA CYS A 212 5.10 8.94 0.34
C CYS A 212 6.58 8.56 0.06
N GLY A 213 6.87 7.26 0.04
CA GLY A 213 8.18 6.71 -0.27
C GLY A 213 8.49 6.73 -1.77
N PRO A 214 9.65 6.23 -2.19
CA PRO A 214 10.00 6.10 -3.61
C PRO A 214 9.32 4.90 -4.26
N GLU A 215 9.20 4.94 -5.58
CA GLU A 215 8.90 3.75 -6.39
C GLU A 215 9.94 2.65 -6.13
N GLY A 216 9.51 1.40 -6.23
CA GLY A 216 10.36 0.27 -5.92
C GLY A 216 10.61 0.09 -4.43
N SER A 217 9.66 0.54 -3.59
CA SER A 217 9.61 0.25 -2.16
C SER A 217 8.26 -0.32 -1.74
N GLY A 218 8.28 -1.26 -0.81
CA GLY A 218 7.10 -1.92 -0.29
C GLY A 218 7.45 -2.94 0.78
N CYS A 219 6.44 -3.62 1.29
CA CYS A 219 6.59 -4.68 2.27
C CYS A 219 5.59 -5.81 2.05
N LEU A 220 5.96 -6.98 2.55
CA LEU A 220 5.11 -8.15 2.68
C LEU A 220 5.16 -8.61 4.14
N PHE A 221 4.01 -8.59 4.81
CA PHE A 221 3.82 -9.32 6.06
C PHE A 221 3.44 -10.76 5.74
N VAL A 222 4.08 -11.68 6.43
CA VAL A 222 3.75 -13.11 6.45
C VAL A 222 3.51 -13.49 7.90
N ASP A 223 2.32 -14.02 8.18
CA ASP A 223 2.01 -14.55 9.51
C ASP A 223 3.00 -15.66 9.85
N PRO A 224 3.57 -15.70 11.08
CA PRO A 224 4.53 -16.71 11.49
C PRO A 224 4.09 -18.17 11.23
N ASP A 225 2.80 -18.45 11.38
CA ASP A 225 2.25 -19.79 11.16
C ASP A 225 2.24 -20.19 9.67
N HIS A 226 2.43 -19.22 8.75
CA HIS A 226 2.42 -19.41 7.29
C HIS A 226 3.80 -19.25 6.63
N VAL A 227 4.86 -18.97 7.38
CA VAL A 227 6.21 -18.76 6.79
C VAL A 227 6.71 -20.02 6.08
N GLU A 228 6.48 -21.19 6.67
CA GLU A 228 6.93 -22.48 6.10
C GLU A 228 5.98 -23.01 4.99
N ASP A 229 4.79 -22.41 4.81
CA ASP A 229 3.90 -22.72 3.70
C ASP A 229 4.42 -22.17 2.36
N LEU A 230 5.37 -21.23 2.40
CA LEU A 230 5.90 -20.55 1.23
C LEU A 230 7.31 -21.05 0.89
N LEU A 231 7.47 -21.59 -0.30
CA LEU A 231 8.78 -21.71 -0.95
C LEU A 231 9.32 -20.30 -1.22
N ILE A 232 10.65 -20.14 -1.20
CA ILE A 232 11.29 -18.87 -1.58
C ILE A 232 11.29 -18.78 -3.11
N PRO A 233 10.42 -17.96 -3.74
CA PRO A 233 10.26 -17.97 -5.19
C PRO A 233 11.41 -17.26 -5.93
N TRP A 234 12.10 -16.36 -5.24
CA TRP A 234 13.20 -15.55 -5.78
C TRP A 234 14.42 -15.62 -4.85
N PRO A 235 15.03 -16.83 -4.68
CA PRO A 235 16.17 -16.96 -3.79
C PRO A 235 17.31 -16.05 -4.23
N ASN A 236 17.89 -15.34 -3.29
CA ASN A 236 18.96 -14.38 -3.51
C ASN A 236 19.94 -14.38 -2.34
N TYR A 237 20.95 -13.51 -2.38
CA TYR A 237 22.01 -13.43 -1.37
C TYR A 237 21.53 -13.29 0.08
N GLY A 238 20.40 -12.62 0.31
CA GLY A 238 19.82 -12.40 1.64
C GLY A 238 18.79 -13.44 2.07
N SER A 239 18.30 -14.28 1.14
CA SER A 239 17.22 -15.24 1.42
C SER A 239 17.70 -16.51 2.13
N LEU A 240 19.00 -16.75 2.16
CA LEU A 240 19.59 -18.03 2.54
C LEU A 240 20.70 -17.84 3.59
N SER A 241 20.72 -18.71 4.58
CA SER A 241 21.87 -18.84 5.48
C SER A 241 23.02 -19.56 4.77
N ARG A 242 24.26 -19.18 5.11
CA ARG A 242 25.46 -19.78 4.50
C ARG A 242 25.82 -21.06 5.19
N GLY A 243 25.74 -22.18 4.48
CA GLY A 243 26.35 -23.46 4.85
C GLY A 243 27.81 -23.54 4.43
N SER A 244 28.48 -24.62 4.85
CA SER A 244 29.85 -24.95 4.42
C SER A 244 29.89 -25.51 2.98
N ASP A 245 28.80 -26.11 2.51
CA ASP A 245 28.60 -26.55 1.12
C ASP A 245 27.99 -25.40 0.30
N PRO A 246 28.50 -25.11 -0.90
CA PRO A 246 27.95 -24.08 -1.79
C PRO A 246 26.47 -24.23 -2.14
N LEU A 247 25.93 -25.45 -2.05
CA LEU A 247 24.52 -25.75 -2.33
C LEU A 247 23.71 -26.10 -1.06
N ASP A 248 24.35 -26.08 0.11
CA ASP A 248 23.64 -26.21 1.38
C ASP A 248 23.06 -24.85 1.77
N LEU A 249 21.87 -24.58 1.23
CA LEU A 249 21.21 -23.28 1.26
C LEU A 249 19.96 -23.38 2.14
N ALA A 250 20.16 -23.39 3.47
CA ALA A 250 19.05 -23.32 4.39
C ALA A 250 18.37 -21.92 4.27
N PRO A 251 17.04 -21.83 4.34
CA PRO A 251 16.35 -20.53 4.38
C PRO A 251 16.83 -19.65 5.53
N ALA A 252 16.90 -18.35 5.30
CA ALA A 252 17.09 -17.37 6.38
C ALA A 252 15.88 -17.39 7.32
N ASP A 253 16.07 -16.97 8.57
CA ASP A 253 15.01 -16.94 9.57
C ASP A 253 13.94 -15.88 9.24
N GLY A 254 12.69 -16.18 9.56
CA GLY A 254 11.56 -15.30 9.42
C GLY A 254 11.27 -14.85 7.98
N SER A 255 10.47 -13.80 7.83
CA SER A 255 10.04 -13.30 6.53
C SER A 255 11.13 -12.57 5.74
N ALA A 256 12.28 -12.26 6.35
CA ALA A 256 13.42 -11.68 5.63
C ALA A 256 13.93 -12.57 4.47
N ARG A 257 13.65 -13.88 4.52
CA ARG A 257 13.95 -14.83 3.43
C ARG A 257 13.24 -14.47 2.10
N PHE A 258 12.17 -13.67 2.18
CA PHE A 258 11.38 -13.21 1.03
C PHE A 258 11.77 -11.80 0.55
N ASP A 259 12.85 -11.19 1.07
CA ASP A 259 13.31 -9.89 0.61
C ASP A 259 13.67 -9.91 -0.88
N HIS A 260 13.29 -8.85 -1.60
CA HIS A 260 13.61 -8.68 -3.01
C HIS A 260 15.02 -8.12 -3.22
N GLY A 261 16.04 -8.94 -2.90
CA GLY A 261 17.42 -8.66 -3.18
C GLY A 261 18.10 -7.73 -2.18
N PHE A 262 19.18 -7.09 -2.63
CA PHE A 262 20.01 -6.23 -1.80
C PHE A 262 19.33 -4.87 -1.53
N PRO A 263 19.34 -4.34 -0.30
CA PRO A 263 18.61 -3.12 0.02
C PRO A 263 19.17 -1.91 -0.74
N PRO A 264 18.31 -1.13 -1.43
CA PRO A 264 18.73 0.04 -2.19
C PRO A 264 18.90 1.25 -1.27
N GLY A 265 20.14 1.70 -1.03
CA GLY A 265 20.49 2.74 -0.04
C GLY A 265 19.70 4.04 -0.19
N VAL A 266 19.70 4.63 -1.38
CA VAL A 266 18.99 5.90 -1.68
C VAL A 266 17.48 5.77 -1.44
N ARG A 267 16.87 4.69 -1.94
CA ARG A 267 15.42 4.44 -1.74
C ARG A 267 15.07 4.19 -0.28
N SER A 268 15.92 3.47 0.45
CA SER A 268 15.70 3.21 1.88
C SER A 268 15.80 4.50 2.71
N ALA A 269 16.76 5.37 2.42
CA ALA A 269 16.88 6.67 3.08
C ALA A 269 15.66 7.57 2.82
N TRP A 270 15.19 7.63 1.56
CA TRP A 270 13.95 8.34 1.22
C TRP A 270 12.74 7.77 1.97
N ALA A 271 12.52 6.46 1.89
CA ALA A 271 11.37 5.81 2.52
C ALA A 271 11.33 6.04 4.04
N LEU A 272 12.48 5.96 4.71
CA LEU A 272 12.60 6.24 6.14
C LEU A 272 12.22 7.68 6.48
N ALA A 273 12.78 8.66 5.76
CA ALA A 273 12.49 10.06 6.01
C ALA A 273 11.01 10.42 5.71
N ALA A 274 10.41 9.82 4.67
CA ALA A 274 9.00 9.97 4.40
C ALA A 274 8.11 9.43 5.53
N LEU A 275 8.44 8.23 6.04
CA LEU A 275 7.73 7.63 7.19
C LEU A 275 7.89 8.47 8.45
N GLU A 276 9.04 9.08 8.70
CA GLU A 276 9.25 9.98 9.85
C GLU A 276 8.34 11.20 9.78
N VAL A 277 8.22 11.83 8.62
CA VAL A 277 7.30 12.97 8.41
C VAL A 277 5.85 12.56 8.67
N LEU A 278 5.41 11.40 8.17
CA LEU A 278 4.05 10.91 8.35
C LEU A 278 3.74 10.48 9.78
N GLN A 279 4.73 9.90 10.48
CA GLN A 279 4.57 9.44 11.86
C GLN A 279 4.65 10.56 12.91
N ALA A 280 5.30 11.67 12.58
CA ALA A 280 5.52 12.77 13.52
C ALA A 280 4.23 13.29 14.19
N PRO A 281 3.09 13.49 13.49
CA PRO A 281 1.83 13.87 14.08
C PRO A 281 1.07 12.73 14.78
N GLY A 282 1.52 11.49 14.60
CA GLY A 282 0.81 10.27 15.01
C GLY A 282 -0.18 9.75 13.97
N TRP A 283 -0.19 8.44 13.78
CA TRP A 283 -1.06 7.80 12.79
C TRP A 283 -2.56 8.03 13.03
N GLU A 284 -2.99 8.13 14.27
CA GLU A 284 -4.39 8.42 14.61
C GLU A 284 -4.84 9.76 14.00
N TRP A 285 -4.01 10.81 14.13
CA TRP A 285 -4.29 12.11 13.53
C TRP A 285 -4.28 12.04 11.99
N VAL A 286 -3.27 11.38 11.38
CA VAL A 286 -3.16 11.26 9.92
C VAL A 286 -4.38 10.55 9.34
N HIS A 287 -4.74 9.39 9.90
CA HIS A 287 -5.88 8.60 9.43
C HIS A 287 -7.21 9.30 9.66
N GLY A 288 -7.42 9.87 10.87
CA GLY A 288 -8.64 10.59 11.22
C GLY A 288 -8.88 11.76 10.28
N ARG A 289 -7.87 12.65 10.15
CA ARG A 289 -7.96 13.83 9.28
C ARG A 289 -8.19 13.47 7.82
N SER A 290 -7.46 12.49 7.29
CA SER A 290 -7.63 12.05 5.89
C SER A 290 -9.05 11.52 5.63
N ALA A 291 -9.57 10.70 6.54
CA ALA A 291 -10.91 10.13 6.43
C ALA A 291 -12.01 11.22 6.54
N ASP A 292 -11.84 12.18 7.45
CA ASP A 292 -12.82 13.27 7.63
C ASP A 292 -12.85 14.22 6.42
N LEU A 293 -11.68 14.56 5.86
CA LEU A 293 -11.59 15.34 4.62
C LEU A 293 -12.18 14.59 3.42
N ALA A 294 -11.94 13.28 3.32
CA ALA A 294 -12.53 12.45 2.27
C ALA A 294 -14.07 12.36 2.43
N GLN A 295 -14.56 12.27 3.65
CA GLN A 295 -16.01 12.30 3.92
C GLN A 295 -16.62 13.65 3.54
N ALA A 296 -15.94 14.75 3.85
CA ALA A 296 -16.38 16.09 3.46
C ALA A 296 -16.44 16.25 1.93
N LEU A 297 -15.44 15.71 1.20
CA LEU A 297 -15.46 15.70 -0.27
C LEU A 297 -16.65 14.90 -0.79
N ALA A 298 -16.87 13.70 -0.31
CA ALA A 298 -17.98 12.87 -0.74
C ALA A 298 -19.33 13.55 -0.52
N ALA A 299 -19.55 14.14 0.66
CA ALA A 299 -20.76 14.90 0.97
C ALA A 299 -20.91 16.16 0.07
N GLY A 300 -19.80 16.85 -0.22
CA GLY A 300 -19.80 18.03 -1.08
C GLY A 300 -20.14 17.70 -2.55
N LEU A 301 -19.71 16.54 -3.06
CA LEU A 301 -20.05 16.06 -4.39
C LEU A 301 -21.52 15.61 -4.48
N ASP A 302 -21.99 14.83 -3.49
CA ASP A 302 -23.39 14.36 -3.39
C ASP A 302 -24.37 15.55 -3.31
N ALA A 303 -24.08 16.54 -2.45
CA ALA A 303 -24.88 17.76 -2.35
C ALA A 303 -24.98 18.57 -3.66
N ARG A 304 -24.10 18.30 -4.60
CA ARG A 304 -24.10 18.92 -5.96
C ARG A 304 -24.66 17.98 -7.03
N GLY A 305 -25.25 16.87 -6.64
CA GLY A 305 -25.94 15.93 -7.50
C GLY A 305 -25.02 14.95 -8.25
N LEU A 306 -23.75 14.83 -7.84
CA LEU A 306 -22.85 13.83 -8.40
C LEU A 306 -23.03 12.48 -7.70
N GLU A 307 -23.13 11.41 -8.47
CA GLU A 307 -23.23 10.04 -7.95
C GLU A 307 -21.87 9.59 -7.39
N VAL A 308 -21.75 9.61 -6.06
CA VAL A 308 -20.55 9.10 -5.36
C VAL A 308 -20.66 7.59 -5.22
N ALA A 309 -19.61 6.87 -5.60
CA ALA A 309 -19.54 5.42 -5.46
C ALA A 309 -19.66 4.99 -3.99
N PRO A 310 -20.29 3.84 -3.69
CA PRO A 310 -20.31 3.29 -2.33
C PRO A 310 -18.88 3.18 -1.77
N ARG A 311 -18.65 3.68 -0.56
CA ARG A 311 -17.34 3.71 0.08
C ARG A 311 -17.41 3.38 1.55
N GLY A 312 -16.26 2.98 2.12
CA GLY A 312 -16.07 2.88 3.56
C GLY A 312 -15.46 4.17 4.15
N ARG A 313 -15.04 4.12 5.43
CA ARG A 313 -14.25 5.19 6.06
C ARG A 313 -12.79 5.10 5.58
N SER A 314 -12.59 5.32 4.30
CA SER A 314 -11.30 5.36 3.63
C SER A 314 -10.99 6.77 3.11
N THR A 315 -9.84 6.91 2.48
CA THR A 315 -9.31 8.15 1.92
C THR A 315 -9.63 8.34 0.44
N LEU A 316 -10.27 7.35 -0.19
CA LEU A 316 -10.68 7.39 -1.58
C LEU A 316 -12.11 7.87 -1.74
N VAL A 317 -12.33 8.74 -2.72
CA VAL A 317 -13.65 9.22 -3.12
C VAL A 317 -13.74 9.12 -4.64
N SER A 318 -14.63 8.26 -5.13
CA SER A 318 -14.88 8.09 -6.56
C SER A 318 -16.28 8.58 -6.90
N TRP A 319 -16.44 9.28 -8.03
CA TRP A 319 -17.74 9.75 -8.50
C TRP A 319 -17.91 9.50 -9.99
N ARG A 320 -19.16 9.30 -10.41
CA ARG A 320 -19.51 9.00 -11.78
C ARG A 320 -19.52 10.26 -12.64
N VAL A 321 -18.98 10.13 -13.85
CA VAL A 321 -19.02 11.16 -14.90
C VAL A 321 -19.18 10.50 -16.27
N ALA A 322 -19.68 11.25 -17.25
CA ALA A 322 -19.88 10.75 -18.60
C ALA A 322 -18.56 10.42 -19.31
N ASP A 323 -17.55 11.27 -19.16
CA ASP A 323 -16.21 11.11 -19.72
C ASP A 323 -15.15 11.37 -18.63
N PRO A 324 -14.66 10.31 -17.97
CA PRO A 324 -13.68 10.44 -16.90
C PRO A 324 -12.34 11.06 -17.32
N ASP A 325 -11.88 10.79 -18.53
CA ASP A 325 -10.60 11.29 -19.00
C ASP A 325 -10.68 12.79 -19.35
N ALA A 326 -11.78 13.22 -19.97
CA ALA A 326 -12.04 14.64 -20.20
C ALA A 326 -12.20 15.41 -18.88
N GLU A 327 -12.86 14.82 -17.88
CA GLU A 327 -13.02 15.44 -16.55
C GLU A 327 -11.68 15.56 -15.81
N VAL A 328 -10.84 14.52 -15.84
CA VAL A 328 -9.49 14.57 -15.27
C VAL A 328 -8.66 15.67 -15.93
N GLN A 329 -8.71 15.78 -17.25
CA GLN A 329 -7.98 16.84 -17.96
C GLN A 329 -8.51 18.25 -17.58
N ARG A 330 -9.82 18.44 -17.52
CA ARG A 330 -10.43 19.70 -17.11
C ARG A 330 -10.05 20.12 -15.69
N LEU A 331 -10.02 19.16 -14.76
CA LEU A 331 -9.57 19.41 -13.38
C LEU A 331 -8.07 19.69 -13.33
N ALA A 332 -7.26 18.99 -14.13
CA ALA A 332 -5.82 19.25 -14.23
C ALA A 332 -5.51 20.66 -14.75
N ASP A 333 -6.27 21.15 -15.74
CA ASP A 333 -6.17 22.52 -16.26
C ASP A 333 -6.51 23.57 -15.20
N ALA A 334 -7.32 23.20 -14.20
CA ALA A 334 -7.60 24.01 -13.00
C ALA A 334 -6.60 23.77 -11.83
N GLY A 335 -5.53 23.02 -12.07
CA GLY A 335 -4.51 22.71 -11.05
C GLY A 335 -4.91 21.65 -10.04
N ILE A 336 -5.90 20.80 -10.34
CA ILE A 336 -6.40 19.73 -9.47
C ILE A 336 -5.97 18.38 -10.03
N ILE A 337 -5.19 17.63 -9.26
CA ILE A 337 -4.66 16.32 -9.66
C ILE A 337 -5.50 15.20 -9.06
N VAL A 338 -6.27 14.54 -9.92
CA VAL A 338 -7.08 13.34 -9.66
C VAL A 338 -6.82 12.32 -10.77
N ARG A 339 -7.53 11.18 -10.78
CA ARG A 339 -7.38 10.21 -11.87
C ARG A 339 -8.72 9.61 -12.32
N SER A 340 -8.79 9.13 -13.56
CA SER A 340 -9.84 8.25 -14.04
C SER A 340 -9.62 6.80 -13.58
N ILE A 341 -10.72 6.04 -13.39
CA ILE A 341 -10.68 4.60 -13.17
C ILE A 341 -11.06 3.91 -14.48
N PRO A 342 -10.11 3.23 -15.14
CA PRO A 342 -10.31 2.64 -16.46
C PRO A 342 -11.52 1.70 -16.52
N GLY A 343 -12.39 1.91 -17.50
CA GLY A 343 -13.56 1.05 -17.74
C GLY A 343 -14.68 1.15 -16.72
N ARG A 344 -14.63 2.08 -15.75
CA ARG A 344 -15.63 2.19 -14.68
C ARG A 344 -16.51 3.44 -14.75
N GLY A 345 -16.22 4.39 -15.62
CA GLY A 345 -16.96 5.66 -15.72
C GLY A 345 -16.80 6.53 -14.46
N LEU A 346 -15.67 6.43 -13.79
CA LEU A 346 -15.42 7.07 -12.51
C LEU A 346 -14.16 7.94 -12.56
N VAL A 347 -14.21 9.10 -11.92
CA VAL A 347 -13.06 9.87 -11.46
C VAL A 347 -12.84 9.58 -9.98
N ARG A 348 -11.59 9.49 -9.54
CA ARG A 348 -11.22 9.21 -8.16
C ARG A 348 -10.26 10.26 -7.61
N ALA A 349 -10.62 10.86 -6.49
CA ALA A 349 -9.73 11.60 -5.61
C ALA A 349 -9.16 10.70 -4.52
N SER A 350 -7.91 10.95 -4.13
CA SER A 350 -7.18 10.27 -3.06
C SER A 350 -6.76 11.33 -2.03
N VAL A 351 -7.52 11.47 -0.96
CA VAL A 351 -7.44 12.58 0.01
C VAL A 351 -6.45 12.23 1.12
N GLY A 352 -5.33 12.97 1.24
CA GLY A 352 -4.36 12.80 2.30
C GLY A 352 -4.53 13.83 3.43
N ALA A 353 -3.90 13.57 4.59
CA ALA A 353 -3.93 14.47 5.74
C ALA A 353 -3.31 15.86 5.45
N TRP A 354 -2.49 15.96 4.43
CA TRP A 354 -1.90 17.20 3.91
C TRP A 354 -2.87 18.09 3.14
N SER A 355 -4.08 17.60 2.79
CA SER A 355 -5.11 18.41 2.15
C SER A 355 -5.75 19.37 3.16
N SER A 356 -6.27 20.51 2.67
CA SER A 356 -7.02 21.48 3.47
C SER A 356 -8.53 21.37 3.21
N ALA A 357 -9.34 21.92 4.12
CA ALA A 357 -10.78 22.03 3.89
C ALA A 357 -11.11 22.88 2.66
N GLN A 358 -10.28 23.91 2.40
CA GLN A 358 -10.41 24.75 1.19
C GLN A 358 -10.14 23.98 -0.11
N ASP A 359 -9.17 23.07 -0.11
CA ASP A 359 -8.90 22.18 -1.25
C ASP A 359 -10.13 21.34 -1.54
N ILE A 360 -10.72 20.73 -0.52
CA ILE A 360 -11.90 19.87 -0.61
C ILE A 360 -13.11 20.61 -1.18
N GLU A 361 -13.41 21.80 -0.67
CA GLU A 361 -14.51 22.64 -1.17
C GLU A 361 -14.27 23.06 -2.62
N THR A 362 -13.03 23.41 -2.97
CA THR A 362 -12.66 23.80 -4.35
C THR A 362 -12.89 22.64 -5.32
N VAL A 363 -12.47 21.44 -4.98
CA VAL A 363 -12.69 20.24 -5.81
C VAL A 363 -14.17 19.94 -5.94
N ALA A 364 -14.93 19.90 -4.84
CA ALA A 364 -16.36 19.63 -4.87
C ALA A 364 -17.12 20.66 -5.75
N ARG A 365 -16.74 21.93 -5.67
CA ARG A 365 -17.33 22.99 -6.47
C ARG A 365 -17.00 22.87 -7.96
N LEU A 366 -15.75 22.56 -8.31
CA LEU A 366 -15.32 22.46 -9.70
C LEU A 366 -15.81 21.17 -10.35
N ALA A 367 -15.83 20.03 -9.67
CA ALA A 367 -16.35 18.77 -10.19
C ALA A 367 -17.84 18.84 -10.57
N ALA A 368 -18.63 19.70 -9.95
CA ALA A 368 -20.09 19.82 -10.17
C ALA A 368 -20.50 20.61 -11.45
N HIS A 369 -19.55 21.13 -12.23
CA HIS A 369 -19.85 22.01 -13.36
C HIS A 369 -19.95 21.30 -14.73
N VAL A 370 -20.12 19.98 -14.76
CA VAL A 370 -20.31 19.22 -16.00
C VAL A 370 -21.78 18.80 -16.13
N MET A 371 -22.60 19.71 -16.61
CA MET A 371 -23.89 19.40 -17.27
C MET A 371 -23.77 19.59 -18.75
#